data_894cd13478b7daecaf994f5b2219285b
#
_entry.id   894cd13478b7daecaf994f5b2219285b
#
_cell.length_a   1.000
_cell.length_b   1.000
_cell.length_c   1.000
_cell.angle_alpha   90.00
_cell.angle_beta   90.00
_cell.angle_gamma   90.00
#
_symmetry.space_group_name_H-M   'P 1'
#
loop_
_entity.id
_entity.type
_entity.pdbx_description
1 polymer ?
#
loop_
_entity_poly.entity_id
_entity_poly.type
_entity_poly.pdbx_seq_one_letter_code
_entity_poly.pdbx_strand_id
1 'polypeptide(L)'
;MRLPESRLAVLVSLPRNEAALAQAAVRAGADGLKVHTNVRHRASGTTFGPLDAEREALRDILALGVPAGLVVGAAGSVSIAEMTAAREMGFDYFDVYAADAPSTYVEACGPVTPMVALGPGDGPSQAQALVRRGCGALELSTLEPDRYGTPLTLATLARLEAVASAVDVPVIVPSQHALVPDDLALLRAAGAAAVLLGAVVTGTDVAAFGARIAPYAAAL
;
A
#
# COMPACT_ATOMS: atom_id res chain seq x y z
N MET A 1 1.99 11.61 -3.94
CA MET A 1 2.99 10.49 -3.83
C MET A 1 3.90 10.51 -5.06
N ARG A 2 5.23 10.48 -4.88
CA ARG A 2 6.20 10.41 -6.00
C ARG A 2 6.76 9.00 -6.10
N LEU A 3 6.68 8.38 -7.27
CA LEU A 3 7.25 7.07 -7.59
C LEU A 3 8.32 7.23 -8.67
N PRO A 4 9.31 6.31 -8.77
CA PRO A 4 10.25 6.27 -9.88
C PRO A 4 9.50 6.11 -11.22
N GLU A 5 9.83 6.93 -12.22
CA GLU A 5 9.18 6.85 -13.54
C GLU A 5 9.81 5.76 -14.43
N SER A 6 11.10 5.47 -14.23
CA SER A 6 11.87 4.58 -15.12
C SER A 6 11.76 3.10 -14.78
N ARG A 7 11.29 2.75 -13.59
CA ARG A 7 11.17 1.36 -13.09
C ARG A 7 9.94 1.17 -12.20
N LEU A 8 9.57 -0.07 -11.95
CA LEU A 8 8.58 -0.41 -10.92
C LEU A 8 9.12 0.03 -9.55
N ALA A 9 8.30 0.65 -8.71
CA ALA A 9 8.68 0.97 -7.34
C ALA A 9 8.45 -0.23 -6.41
N VAL A 10 9.31 -0.37 -5.39
CA VAL A 10 9.09 -1.31 -4.28
C VAL A 10 8.65 -0.53 -3.05
N LEU A 11 7.38 -0.63 -2.72
CA LEU A 11 6.83 -0.16 -1.46
C LEU A 11 6.75 -1.32 -0.47
N VAL A 12 6.83 -1.02 0.83
CA VAL A 12 6.74 -2.03 1.89
C VAL A 12 5.66 -1.68 2.89
N SER A 13 4.67 -2.56 3.03
CA SER A 13 3.63 -2.47 4.06
C SER A 13 4.16 -3.11 5.34
N LEU A 14 4.37 -2.30 6.37
CA LEU A 14 4.92 -2.76 7.64
C LEU A 14 3.92 -3.64 8.39
N PRO A 15 4.33 -4.83 8.87
CA PRO A 15 3.44 -5.70 9.65
C PRO A 15 3.12 -5.15 11.04
N ARG A 16 3.92 -4.21 11.54
CA ARG A 16 3.74 -3.40 12.76
C ARG A 16 4.40 -2.05 12.54
N ASN A 17 3.90 -0.99 13.18
CA ASN A 17 4.53 0.33 13.15
C ASN A 17 5.77 0.34 14.08
N GLU A 18 6.87 -0.25 13.61
CA GLU A 18 8.13 -0.34 14.33
C GLU A 18 9.27 0.26 13.49
N ALA A 19 10.02 1.21 14.07
CA ALA A 19 11.15 1.84 13.39
C ALA A 19 12.21 0.84 12.91
N ALA A 20 12.43 -0.25 13.65
CA ALA A 20 13.39 -1.29 13.27
C ALA A 20 12.98 -2.01 11.96
N LEU A 21 11.69 -2.31 11.77
CA LEU A 21 11.15 -2.87 10.52
C LEU A 21 11.28 -1.87 9.37
N ALA A 22 10.92 -0.61 9.61
CA ALA A 22 11.03 0.45 8.62
C ALA A 22 12.48 0.65 8.16
N GLN A 23 13.42 0.73 9.10
CA GLN A 23 14.85 0.82 8.81
C GLN A 23 15.37 -0.39 8.02
N ALA A 24 14.93 -1.61 8.38
CA ALA A 24 15.30 -2.81 7.65
C ALA A 24 14.79 -2.79 6.20
N ALA A 25 13.54 -2.33 5.97
CA ALA A 25 12.97 -2.16 4.63
C ALA A 25 13.75 -1.12 3.80
N VAL A 26 14.03 0.04 4.36
CA VAL A 26 14.78 1.11 3.67
C VAL A 26 16.19 0.65 3.32
N ARG A 27 16.91 0.03 4.26
CA ARG A 27 18.24 -0.55 3.97
C ARG A 27 18.22 -1.65 2.92
N ALA A 28 17.10 -2.36 2.78
CA ALA A 28 16.92 -3.39 1.77
C ALA A 28 16.52 -2.84 0.39
N GLY A 29 16.38 -1.51 0.25
CA GLY A 29 16.10 -0.84 -1.02
C GLY A 29 14.62 -0.53 -1.27
N ALA A 30 13.78 -0.49 -0.24
CA ALA A 30 12.41 -0.01 -0.39
C ALA A 30 12.38 1.47 -0.80
N ASP A 31 11.55 1.80 -1.81
CA ASP A 31 11.32 3.17 -2.28
C ASP A 31 10.35 3.96 -1.38
N GLY A 32 9.56 3.27 -0.57
CA GLY A 32 8.62 3.88 0.35
C GLY A 32 7.97 2.86 1.27
N LEU A 33 7.22 3.37 2.24
CA LEU A 33 6.63 2.59 3.32
C LEU A 33 5.11 2.79 3.37
N LYS A 34 4.39 1.79 3.87
CA LYS A 34 2.97 1.90 4.25
C LYS A 34 2.81 1.45 5.69
N VAL A 35 2.21 2.31 6.51
CA VAL A 35 1.93 2.14 7.94
C VAL A 35 0.41 2.18 8.18
N HIS A 36 -0.04 1.89 9.39
CA HIS A 36 -1.45 1.65 9.64
C HIS A 36 -1.93 2.30 10.94
N THR A 37 -3.21 2.70 10.96
CA THR A 37 -3.97 3.04 12.19
C THR A 37 -5.38 2.46 12.08
N ASN A 38 -6.04 2.22 13.22
CA ASN A 38 -7.45 1.83 13.31
C ASN A 38 -7.85 0.59 12.50
N VAL A 39 -6.95 -0.38 12.34
CA VAL A 39 -7.22 -1.55 11.50
C VAL A 39 -6.65 -2.83 12.10
N ARG A 40 -7.37 -3.93 11.94
CA ARG A 40 -6.80 -5.25 12.07
C ARG A 40 -6.27 -5.71 10.71
N HIS A 41 -4.96 -5.66 10.55
CA HIS A 41 -4.30 -6.00 9.30
C HIS A 41 -4.33 -7.52 9.05
N ARG A 42 -5.01 -7.94 7.99
CA ARG A 42 -5.30 -9.36 7.74
C ARG A 42 -4.05 -10.20 7.51
N ALA A 43 -3.10 -9.70 6.72
CA ALA A 43 -1.90 -10.47 6.34
C ALA A 43 -0.92 -10.67 7.50
N SER A 44 -0.78 -9.72 8.43
CA SER A 44 0.11 -9.85 9.59
C SER A 44 -0.59 -10.31 10.87
N GLY A 45 -1.94 -10.23 10.91
CA GLY A 45 -2.72 -10.49 12.11
C GLY A 45 -2.64 -9.38 13.18
N THR A 46 -1.89 -8.32 12.93
CA THR A 46 -1.67 -7.20 13.84
C THR A 46 -2.91 -6.31 13.92
N THR A 47 -3.25 -5.88 15.12
CA THR A 47 -4.22 -4.82 15.35
C THR A 47 -3.49 -3.53 15.64
N PHE A 48 -3.72 -2.51 14.80
CA PHE A 48 -3.17 -1.17 14.95
C PHE A 48 -4.17 -0.29 15.69
N GLY A 49 -3.66 0.51 16.63
CA GLY A 49 -4.44 1.41 17.45
C GLY A 49 -4.83 2.72 16.74
N PRO A 50 -5.51 3.63 17.46
CA PRO A 50 -5.80 4.97 16.98
C PRO A 50 -4.51 5.78 16.79
N LEU A 51 -4.58 6.89 16.04
CA LEU A 51 -3.44 7.72 15.69
C LEU A 51 -2.59 8.12 16.90
N ASP A 52 -3.22 8.45 18.03
CA ASP A 52 -2.49 8.88 19.21
C ASP A 52 -1.68 7.76 19.85
N ALA A 53 -2.17 6.52 19.80
CA ALA A 53 -1.43 5.35 20.29
C ALA A 53 -0.23 5.00 19.41
N GLU A 54 -0.33 5.23 18.11
CA GLU A 54 0.72 4.92 17.13
C GLU A 54 1.68 6.09 16.86
N ARG A 55 1.37 7.29 17.35
CA ARG A 55 1.99 8.57 16.97
C ARG A 55 3.51 8.60 17.11
N GLU A 56 4.08 8.06 18.18
CA GLU A 56 5.51 8.05 18.41
C GLU A 56 6.23 7.17 17.38
N ALA A 57 5.76 5.94 17.21
CA ALA A 57 6.30 5.01 16.22
C ALA A 57 6.18 5.56 14.78
N LEU A 58 5.06 6.21 14.46
CA LEU A 58 4.87 6.84 13.15
C LEU A 58 5.84 7.99 12.90
N ARG A 59 6.13 8.82 13.92
CA ARG A 59 7.14 9.89 13.81
C ARG A 59 8.54 9.33 13.55
N ASP A 60 8.93 8.28 14.26
CA ASP A 60 10.22 7.62 14.07
C ASP A 60 10.37 7.04 12.66
N ILE A 61 9.29 6.48 12.12
CA ILE A 61 9.26 5.95 10.75
C ILE A 61 9.36 7.09 9.73
N LEU A 62 8.59 8.16 9.90
CA LEU A 62 8.63 9.35 9.01
C LEU A 62 9.99 10.04 9.02
N ALA A 63 10.71 10.01 10.15
CA ALA A 63 12.06 10.57 10.28
C ALA A 63 13.11 9.86 9.38
N LEU A 64 12.79 8.70 8.79
CA LEU A 64 13.66 8.03 7.82
C LEU A 64 13.72 8.76 6.47
N GLY A 65 12.82 9.71 6.20
CA GLY A 65 12.84 10.58 5.03
C GLY A 65 12.54 9.90 3.69
N VAL A 66 11.93 8.71 3.71
CA VAL A 66 11.40 8.04 2.51
C VAL A 66 9.89 8.27 2.40
N PRO A 67 9.32 8.25 1.20
CA PRO A 67 7.88 8.35 1.02
C PRO A 67 7.11 7.38 1.92
N ALA A 68 6.11 7.87 2.64
CA ALA A 68 5.32 7.05 3.54
C ALA A 68 3.82 7.32 3.40
N GLY A 69 3.04 6.26 3.42
CA GLY A 69 1.59 6.31 3.42
C GLY A 69 0.96 5.71 4.66
N LEU A 70 -0.23 6.20 5.00
CA LEU A 70 -0.99 5.77 6.15
C LEU A 70 -2.31 5.12 5.73
N VAL A 71 -2.52 3.85 6.14
CA VAL A 71 -3.87 3.29 6.17
C VAL A 71 -4.63 3.91 7.34
N VAL A 72 -5.70 4.63 7.03
CA VAL A 72 -6.42 5.46 8.00
C VAL A 72 -7.54 4.71 8.74
N GLY A 73 -7.69 3.42 8.49
CA GLY A 73 -8.70 2.57 9.09
C GLY A 73 -9.33 1.59 8.11
N ALA A 74 -10.40 0.93 8.57
CA ALA A 74 -11.24 0.01 7.80
C ALA A 74 -12.71 0.27 8.15
N ALA A 75 -13.62 -0.64 7.77
CA ALA A 75 -15.06 -0.50 7.96
C ALA A 75 -15.45 0.07 9.34
N GLY A 76 -16.02 1.27 9.35
CA GLY A 76 -16.50 1.95 10.55
C GLY A 76 -15.46 2.55 11.49
N SER A 77 -14.15 2.40 11.19
CA SER A 77 -13.06 2.94 12.03
C SER A 77 -12.32 4.13 11.43
N VAL A 78 -12.62 4.54 10.19
CA VAL A 78 -12.00 5.70 9.56
C VAL A 78 -12.45 6.98 10.26
N SER A 79 -11.51 7.72 10.83
CA SER A 79 -11.76 8.97 11.56
C SER A 79 -11.25 10.17 10.77
N ILE A 80 -12.17 11.03 10.33
CA ILE A 80 -11.81 12.29 9.63
C ILE A 80 -11.00 13.22 10.54
N ALA A 81 -11.27 13.23 11.85
CA ALA A 81 -10.50 14.02 12.81
C ALA A 81 -9.05 13.54 12.90
N GLU A 82 -8.83 12.21 12.94
CA GLU A 82 -7.47 11.65 12.93
C GLU A 82 -6.75 11.87 11.58
N MET A 83 -7.47 11.77 10.45
CA MET A 83 -6.90 12.11 9.14
C MET A 83 -6.43 13.58 9.11
N THR A 84 -7.22 14.49 9.67
CA THR A 84 -6.84 15.90 9.78
C THR A 84 -5.58 16.09 10.61
N ALA A 85 -5.46 15.40 11.74
CA ALA A 85 -4.26 15.42 12.57
C ALA A 85 -3.05 14.74 11.89
N ALA A 86 -3.27 13.67 11.15
CA ALA A 86 -2.21 12.94 10.43
C ALA A 86 -1.63 13.74 9.25
N ARG A 87 -2.40 14.65 8.62
CA ARG A 87 -1.87 15.55 7.58
C ARG A 87 -0.67 16.38 8.05
N GLU A 88 -0.70 16.82 9.31
CA GLU A 88 0.37 17.60 9.94
C GLU A 88 1.66 16.77 10.18
N MET A 89 1.59 15.44 10.09
CA MET A 89 2.72 14.55 10.34
C MET A 89 3.65 14.38 9.13
N GLY A 90 3.18 14.67 7.90
CA GLY A 90 4.00 14.63 6.69
C GLY A 90 3.90 13.34 5.87
N PHE A 91 2.77 12.64 5.92
CA PHE A 91 2.50 11.50 5.03
C PHE A 91 2.33 11.94 3.56
N ASP A 92 2.81 11.12 2.61
CA ASP A 92 2.68 11.36 1.17
C ASP A 92 1.32 10.94 0.63
N TYR A 93 0.71 9.91 1.21
CA TYR A 93 -0.61 9.42 0.81
C TYR A 93 -1.38 8.83 1.99
N PHE A 94 -2.69 8.90 1.93
CA PHE A 94 -3.60 8.11 2.75
C PHE A 94 -4.19 6.98 1.92
N ASP A 95 -4.48 5.85 2.57
CA ASP A 95 -5.03 4.68 1.92
C ASP A 95 -6.18 4.07 2.73
N VAL A 96 -7.19 3.59 2.01
CA VAL A 96 -8.35 2.89 2.56
C VAL A 96 -9.04 2.09 1.45
N TYR A 97 -9.70 1.00 1.78
CA TYR A 97 -10.57 0.34 0.82
C TYR A 97 -11.73 1.26 0.39
N ALA A 98 -12.05 1.27 -0.90
CA ALA A 98 -13.15 2.07 -1.45
C ALA A 98 -14.49 1.81 -0.72
N ALA A 99 -14.73 0.54 -0.36
CA ALA A 99 -15.92 0.13 0.38
C ALA A 99 -16.00 0.67 1.81
N ASP A 100 -14.86 1.05 2.40
CA ASP A 100 -14.74 1.52 3.78
C ASP A 100 -14.54 3.05 3.86
N ALA A 101 -14.23 3.68 2.73
CA ALA A 101 -13.95 5.10 2.64
C ALA A 101 -15.23 5.93 2.89
N PRO A 102 -15.22 6.88 3.85
CA PRO A 102 -16.31 7.87 3.95
C PRO A 102 -16.46 8.67 2.65
N SER A 103 -17.67 9.11 2.33
CA SER A 103 -17.94 9.90 1.13
C SER A 103 -17.11 11.20 1.04
N THR A 104 -16.63 11.70 2.18
CA THR A 104 -15.78 12.89 2.33
C THR A 104 -14.29 12.57 2.39
N TYR A 105 -13.88 11.32 2.09
CA TYR A 105 -12.49 10.88 2.24
C TYR A 105 -11.52 11.70 1.41
N VAL A 106 -11.84 11.96 0.15
CA VAL A 106 -10.95 12.71 -0.77
C VAL A 106 -10.73 14.13 -0.26
N GLU A 107 -11.81 14.82 0.14
CA GLU A 107 -11.72 16.16 0.72
C GLU A 107 -10.93 16.16 2.03
N ALA A 108 -11.11 15.12 2.86
CA ALA A 108 -10.40 14.96 4.12
C ALA A 108 -8.90 14.70 3.94
N CYS A 109 -8.46 14.18 2.81
CA CYS A 109 -7.03 14.05 2.49
C CYS A 109 -6.34 15.42 2.36
N GLY A 110 -7.03 16.47 1.92
CA GLY A 110 -6.43 17.79 1.72
C GLY A 110 -5.25 17.74 0.73
N PRO A 111 -4.02 18.13 1.13
CA PRO A 111 -2.85 18.08 0.26
C PRO A 111 -2.22 16.68 0.13
N VAL A 112 -2.60 15.73 1.00
CA VAL A 112 -2.08 14.36 0.99
C VAL A 112 -2.74 13.58 -0.14
N THR A 113 -1.98 12.81 -0.92
CA THR A 113 -2.54 12.02 -2.03
C THR A 113 -3.60 11.03 -1.54
N PRO A 114 -4.86 11.12 -2.00
CA PRO A 114 -5.87 10.11 -1.69
C PRO A 114 -5.61 8.85 -2.54
N MET A 115 -5.17 7.78 -1.90
CA MET A 115 -5.11 6.44 -2.49
C MET A 115 -6.32 5.63 -2.02
N VAL A 116 -6.86 4.80 -2.91
CA VAL A 116 -8.01 3.94 -2.59
C VAL A 116 -7.73 2.53 -3.06
N ALA A 117 -7.96 1.56 -2.17
CA ALA A 117 -7.84 0.16 -2.52
C ALA A 117 -9.14 -0.36 -3.17
N LEU A 118 -9.01 -0.88 -4.38
CA LEU A 118 -10.02 -1.67 -5.08
C LEU A 118 -10.10 -3.07 -4.48
N GLY A 119 -11.29 -3.59 -4.28
CA GLY A 119 -11.53 -4.97 -3.84
C GLY A 119 -11.40 -5.98 -4.98
N PRO A 120 -11.40 -7.30 -4.69
CA PRO A 120 -11.26 -8.35 -5.70
C PRO A 120 -12.32 -8.32 -6.82
N GLY A 121 -13.52 -7.80 -6.53
CA GLY A 121 -14.63 -7.67 -7.49
C GLY A 121 -14.62 -6.38 -8.32
N ASP A 122 -13.81 -5.38 -7.98
CA ASP A 122 -13.79 -4.10 -8.66
C ASP A 122 -12.98 -4.17 -9.96
N GLY A 123 -13.40 -3.42 -10.98
CA GLY A 123 -12.78 -3.41 -12.30
C GLY A 123 -12.51 -2.00 -12.85
N PRO A 124 -12.18 -1.89 -14.16
CA PRO A 124 -11.83 -0.61 -14.79
C PRO A 124 -12.86 0.50 -14.60
N SER A 125 -14.15 0.19 -14.69
CA SER A 125 -15.22 1.19 -14.53
C SER A 125 -15.24 1.78 -13.12
N GLN A 126 -15.01 0.97 -12.09
CA GLN A 126 -14.90 1.42 -10.70
C GLN A 126 -13.64 2.28 -10.52
N ALA A 127 -12.50 1.83 -11.06
CA ALA A 127 -11.25 2.57 -11.04
C ALA A 127 -11.41 3.97 -11.63
N GLN A 128 -11.98 4.07 -12.84
CA GLN A 128 -12.27 5.35 -13.50
C GLN A 128 -13.20 6.24 -12.67
N ALA A 129 -14.24 5.67 -12.06
CA ALA A 129 -15.17 6.43 -11.24
C ALA A 129 -14.48 7.04 -10.01
N LEU A 130 -13.57 6.31 -9.35
CA LEU A 130 -12.80 6.79 -8.21
C LEU A 130 -11.80 7.88 -8.62
N VAL A 131 -11.11 7.72 -9.75
CA VAL A 131 -10.20 8.76 -10.28
C VAL A 131 -10.96 10.05 -10.61
N ARG A 132 -12.13 9.95 -11.24
CA ARG A 132 -13.00 11.15 -11.47
C ARG A 132 -13.46 11.82 -10.17
N ARG A 133 -13.47 11.13 -9.05
CA ARG A 133 -13.76 11.69 -7.72
C ARG A 133 -12.55 12.31 -7.04
N GLY A 134 -11.36 12.26 -7.67
CA GLY A 134 -10.14 12.88 -7.16
C GLY A 134 -9.17 11.91 -6.49
N CYS A 135 -9.37 10.59 -6.59
CA CYS A 135 -8.36 9.65 -6.14
C CYS A 135 -7.09 9.79 -6.99
N GLY A 136 -5.95 10.02 -6.35
CA GLY A 136 -4.65 10.27 -6.98
C GLY A 136 -3.78 9.03 -7.13
N ALA A 137 -4.18 7.90 -6.58
CA ALA A 137 -3.55 6.59 -6.74
C ALA A 137 -4.56 5.47 -6.44
N LEU A 138 -4.33 4.28 -6.97
CA LEU A 138 -5.16 3.10 -6.73
C LEU A 138 -4.30 1.94 -6.23
N GLU A 139 -4.74 1.25 -5.17
CA GLU A 139 -4.22 -0.07 -4.80
C GLU A 139 -5.15 -1.13 -5.38
N LEU A 140 -4.61 -2.09 -6.15
CA LEU A 140 -5.40 -3.15 -6.77
C LEU A 140 -5.31 -4.44 -5.96
N SER A 141 -6.19 -4.63 -4.99
CA SER A 141 -6.34 -5.91 -4.30
C SER A 141 -6.97 -6.95 -5.24
N THR A 142 -6.28 -8.07 -5.43
CA THR A 142 -6.62 -9.06 -6.45
C THR A 142 -7.20 -10.35 -5.90
N LEU A 143 -6.99 -10.63 -4.62
CA LEU A 143 -7.40 -11.88 -3.97
C LEU A 143 -8.30 -11.64 -2.77
N GLU A 144 -9.24 -12.56 -2.59
CA GLU A 144 -9.91 -12.71 -1.31
C GLU A 144 -8.91 -13.21 -0.24
N PRO A 145 -9.10 -12.85 1.04
CA PRO A 145 -8.13 -13.14 2.10
C PRO A 145 -7.81 -14.63 2.31
N ASP A 146 -8.77 -15.52 2.03
CA ASP A 146 -8.60 -16.97 2.12
C ASP A 146 -7.69 -17.56 1.03
N ARG A 147 -7.39 -16.75 -0.01
CA ARG A 147 -6.49 -17.12 -1.11
C ARG A 147 -5.11 -16.46 -1.04
N TYR A 148 -4.81 -15.71 0.02
CA TYR A 148 -3.50 -15.11 0.19
C TYR A 148 -2.38 -16.17 0.20
N GLY A 149 -1.25 -15.85 -0.43
CA GLY A 149 -0.12 -16.78 -0.54
C GLY A 149 -0.20 -17.76 -1.71
N THR A 150 -1.21 -17.67 -2.58
CA THR A 150 -1.22 -18.43 -3.84
C THR A 150 -0.27 -17.80 -4.87
N PRO A 151 0.26 -18.56 -5.86
CA PRO A 151 1.12 -18.02 -6.92
C PRO A 151 0.40 -16.95 -7.75
N LEU A 152 1.18 -16.03 -8.37
CA LEU A 152 0.67 -15.07 -9.34
C LEU A 152 -0.01 -15.78 -10.51
N THR A 153 -1.12 -15.23 -10.99
CA THR A 153 -1.91 -15.85 -12.07
C THR A 153 -2.06 -14.94 -13.28
N LEU A 154 -2.29 -15.55 -14.45
CA LEU A 154 -2.61 -14.81 -15.67
C LEU A 154 -3.88 -13.96 -15.51
N ALA A 155 -4.87 -14.42 -14.77
CA ALA A 155 -6.09 -13.65 -14.48
C ALA A 155 -5.80 -12.36 -13.69
N THR A 156 -4.85 -12.41 -12.75
CA THR A 156 -4.39 -11.23 -12.00
C THR A 156 -3.69 -10.23 -12.93
N LEU A 157 -2.80 -10.70 -13.82
CA LEU A 157 -2.12 -9.85 -14.78
C LEU A 157 -3.09 -9.19 -15.75
N ALA A 158 -4.03 -9.94 -16.32
CA ALA A 158 -5.05 -9.42 -17.23
C ALA A 158 -5.94 -8.36 -16.56
N ARG A 159 -6.31 -8.58 -15.29
CA ARG A 159 -7.08 -7.59 -14.52
C ARG A 159 -6.26 -6.33 -14.23
N LEU A 160 -4.99 -6.47 -13.87
CA LEU A 160 -4.09 -5.35 -13.68
C LEU A 160 -3.96 -4.51 -14.95
N GLU A 161 -3.70 -5.16 -16.10
CA GLU A 161 -3.59 -4.49 -17.39
C GLU A 161 -4.89 -3.73 -17.74
N ALA A 162 -6.05 -4.35 -17.54
CA ALA A 162 -7.32 -3.71 -17.80
C ALA A 162 -7.56 -2.48 -16.92
N VAL A 163 -7.21 -2.54 -15.63
CA VAL A 163 -7.34 -1.39 -14.71
C VAL A 163 -6.31 -0.32 -15.03
N ALA A 164 -5.04 -0.67 -15.18
CA ALA A 164 -3.96 0.28 -15.43
C ALA A 164 -4.15 1.04 -16.76
N SER A 165 -4.62 0.35 -17.81
CA SER A 165 -4.94 0.99 -19.10
C SER A 165 -6.15 1.92 -19.08
N ALA A 166 -6.97 1.85 -18.04
CA ALA A 166 -8.20 2.62 -17.93
C ALA A 166 -8.05 3.94 -17.14
N VAL A 167 -6.90 4.17 -16.50
CA VAL A 167 -6.68 5.33 -15.61
C VAL A 167 -5.30 5.95 -15.84
N ASP A 168 -5.15 7.22 -15.50
CA ASP A 168 -3.88 7.99 -15.65
C ASP A 168 -3.14 8.12 -14.30
N VAL A 169 -3.67 7.54 -13.22
CA VAL A 169 -3.05 7.54 -11.89
C VAL A 169 -2.27 6.24 -11.67
N PRO A 170 -1.23 6.24 -10.81
CA PRO A 170 -0.47 5.03 -10.53
C PRO A 170 -1.34 3.93 -9.91
N VAL A 171 -1.15 2.69 -10.41
CA VAL A 171 -1.76 1.49 -9.87
C VAL A 171 -0.70 0.70 -9.11
N ILE A 172 -0.96 0.47 -7.83
CA ILE A 172 -0.08 -0.23 -6.89
C ILE A 172 -0.63 -1.65 -6.66
N VAL A 173 0.22 -2.67 -6.75
CA VAL A 173 -0.19 -4.08 -6.57
C VAL A 173 0.33 -4.60 -5.22
N PRO A 174 -0.57 -4.89 -4.23
CA PRO A 174 -0.15 -5.49 -2.98
C PRO A 174 0.22 -6.97 -3.18
N SER A 175 1.23 -7.44 -2.45
CA SER A 175 1.69 -8.83 -2.48
C SER A 175 0.74 -9.76 -1.73
N GLN A 176 -0.50 -9.87 -2.19
CA GLN A 176 -1.46 -10.87 -1.72
C GLN A 176 -1.11 -12.26 -2.25
N HIS A 177 -0.55 -12.35 -3.46
CA HIS A 177 0.11 -13.54 -3.97
C HIS A 177 1.46 -13.76 -3.28
N ALA A 178 1.93 -15.02 -3.26
CA ALA A 178 3.31 -15.37 -2.90
C ALA A 178 4.25 -14.95 -4.06
N LEU A 179 4.37 -13.64 -4.26
CA LEU A 179 5.21 -13.08 -5.32
C LEU A 179 6.67 -13.52 -5.14
N VAL A 180 7.35 -13.70 -6.25
CA VAL A 180 8.80 -13.86 -6.32
C VAL A 180 9.42 -12.71 -7.11
N PRO A 181 10.74 -12.43 -6.99
CA PRO A 181 11.37 -11.31 -7.70
C PRO A 181 11.14 -11.31 -9.22
N ASP A 182 11.08 -12.48 -9.84
CA ASP A 182 10.85 -12.62 -11.30
C ASP A 182 9.44 -12.16 -11.74
N ASP A 183 8.47 -12.14 -10.82
CA ASP A 183 7.11 -11.64 -11.09
C ASP A 183 7.08 -10.13 -11.35
N LEU A 184 8.09 -9.38 -10.89
CA LEU A 184 8.11 -7.91 -10.99
C LEU A 184 8.11 -7.43 -12.44
N ALA A 185 8.82 -8.13 -13.33
CA ALA A 185 8.82 -7.82 -14.75
C ALA A 185 7.42 -7.99 -15.36
N LEU A 186 6.68 -9.03 -14.96
CA LEU A 186 5.31 -9.29 -15.42
C LEU A 186 4.33 -8.23 -14.89
N LEU A 187 4.43 -7.87 -13.61
CA LEU A 187 3.60 -6.82 -13.01
C LEU A 187 3.84 -5.47 -13.69
N ARG A 188 5.11 -5.11 -13.93
CA ARG A 188 5.46 -3.89 -14.66
C ARG A 188 4.89 -3.88 -16.07
N ALA A 189 5.06 -4.97 -16.82
CA ALA A 189 4.55 -5.11 -18.20
C ALA A 189 3.02 -4.99 -18.25
N ALA A 190 2.31 -5.44 -17.20
CA ALA A 190 0.87 -5.30 -17.06
C ALA A 190 0.43 -3.91 -16.54
N GLY A 191 1.35 -2.96 -16.36
CA GLY A 191 1.05 -1.56 -16.02
C GLY A 191 1.09 -1.19 -14.55
N ALA A 192 1.64 -2.04 -13.67
CA ALA A 192 1.88 -1.65 -12.29
C ALA A 192 2.91 -0.51 -12.19
N ALA A 193 2.63 0.51 -11.41
CA ALA A 193 3.57 1.56 -11.06
C ALA A 193 4.43 1.17 -9.84
N ALA A 194 3.87 0.38 -8.93
CA ALA A 194 4.56 -0.12 -7.76
C ALA A 194 4.06 -1.51 -7.37
N VAL A 195 4.94 -2.32 -6.76
CA VAL A 195 4.58 -3.46 -5.94
C VAL A 195 4.61 -3.03 -4.47
N LEU A 196 3.63 -3.47 -3.68
CA LEU A 196 3.57 -3.22 -2.25
C LEU A 196 3.79 -4.55 -1.51
N LEU A 197 5.03 -4.79 -1.07
CA LEU A 197 5.39 -6.01 -0.34
C LEU A 197 4.81 -5.98 1.07
N GLY A 198 3.93 -6.90 1.38
CA GLY A 198 3.30 -7.09 2.69
C GLY A 198 3.70 -8.41 3.34
N ALA A 199 3.11 -8.71 4.50
CA ALA A 199 3.48 -9.83 5.36
C ALA A 199 3.40 -11.23 4.70
N VAL A 200 2.64 -11.38 3.62
CA VAL A 200 2.62 -12.63 2.83
C VAL A 200 4.01 -12.97 2.28
N VAL A 201 4.76 -11.95 1.85
CA VAL A 201 6.11 -12.08 1.30
C VAL A 201 7.17 -11.80 2.36
N THR A 202 7.02 -10.70 3.11
CA THR A 202 8.06 -10.25 4.05
C THR A 202 8.05 -11.01 5.37
N GLY A 203 6.92 -11.63 5.72
CA GLY A 203 6.70 -12.14 7.08
C GLY A 203 6.63 -11.00 8.11
N THR A 204 6.86 -11.35 9.38
CA THR A 204 6.76 -10.42 10.52
C THR A 204 8.00 -10.42 11.41
N ASP A 205 9.01 -11.22 11.09
CA ASP A 205 10.25 -11.34 11.85
C ASP A 205 11.22 -10.22 11.48
N VAL A 206 11.56 -9.38 12.46
CA VAL A 206 12.47 -8.23 12.29
C VAL A 206 13.85 -8.64 11.78
N ALA A 207 14.39 -9.77 12.26
CA ALA A 207 15.73 -10.23 11.89
C ALA A 207 15.83 -10.67 10.42
N ALA A 208 14.75 -11.23 9.87
CA ALA A 208 14.70 -11.72 8.48
C ALA A 208 14.11 -10.67 7.51
N PHE A 209 13.52 -9.57 8.01
CA PHE A 209 12.68 -8.67 7.23
C PHE A 209 13.42 -8.09 6.01
N GLY A 210 14.58 -7.47 6.23
CA GLY A 210 15.37 -6.89 5.15
C GLY A 210 15.85 -7.91 4.14
N ALA A 211 16.29 -9.10 4.58
CA ALA A 211 16.74 -10.16 3.70
C ALA A 211 15.63 -10.69 2.77
N ARG A 212 14.37 -10.61 3.19
CA ARG A 212 13.22 -10.99 2.35
C ARG A 212 12.83 -9.91 1.33
N ILE A 213 13.16 -8.65 1.59
CA ILE A 213 12.85 -7.51 0.71
C ILE A 213 13.95 -7.30 -0.34
N ALA A 214 15.22 -7.43 0.05
CA ALA A 214 16.37 -7.12 -0.79
C ALA A 214 16.36 -7.76 -2.20
N PRO A 215 15.93 -9.04 -2.39
CA PRO A 215 15.87 -9.64 -3.72
C PRO A 215 14.92 -8.92 -4.68
N TYR A 216 13.83 -8.31 -4.18
CA TYR A 216 12.87 -7.57 -5.01
C TYR A 216 13.44 -6.23 -5.46
N ALA A 217 14.14 -5.52 -4.57
CA ALA A 217 14.81 -4.27 -4.94
C ALA A 217 15.97 -4.51 -5.93
N ALA A 218 16.67 -5.64 -5.81
CA ALA A 218 17.77 -6.02 -6.71
C ALA A 218 17.31 -6.50 -8.10
N ALA A 219 16.02 -6.87 -8.26
CA ALA A 219 15.45 -7.33 -9.52
C ALA A 219 14.97 -6.18 -10.45
N LEU A 220 15.10 -4.92 -10.03
CA LEU A 220 14.66 -3.71 -10.73
C LEU A 220 15.82 -2.95 -11.36
#